data_3ab14b8c7121e2d845d984ae853a1c96
#
_entry.id   3ab14b8c7121e2d845d984ae853a1c96
#
_cell.length_a   1.000
_cell.length_b   1.000
_cell.length_c   1.000
_cell.angle_alpha   90.00
_cell.angle_beta   90.00
_cell.angle_gamma   90.00
#
_symmetry.space_group_name_H-M   'P 1'
#
loop_
_entity.id
_entity.type
_entity.pdbx_description
1 polymer ?
#
loop_
_entity_poly.entity_id
_entity_poly.type
_entity_poly.pdbx_seq_one_letter_code
_entity_poly.pdbx_strand_id
1 'polypeptide(L)'
;MRKLLNTLFVINEDAYLTLDGENLVVTRNKQETHRYALHTLEGIVCFTYAGASPALMGACARRGIDLCFFDPYGRFQARTVGEERGNVLLRQTQYRVSDDPAQSCSYARSFILGKVYNARWVLERATRDHPQRVPVEKLKRTSTQLAAALPLIQTSDDPEQLRGLEGEAAQRYFDCLNDLILQQKQDFVFEGRSRRPPLDNVNALLSFAYSMLARECASALTAVGLDPYVGFMHRPRPGRKSLALDLMEELRAVYADRLVISCINQKIITAKHLQKQENGAVLLTDDGRKAFLTAWQNKKKEEITHPFLKEKLPWGLVPYVQALLLARALRGDLEVYPPFFWK
;
A
#
# COMPACT_ATOMS: atom_id res chain seq x y z
N MET A 1 2.38 21.64 -0.39
CA MET A 1 2.38 20.19 -0.09
C MET A 1 1.27 19.88 0.90
N ARG A 2 0.56 18.75 0.76
CA ARG A 2 -0.51 18.35 1.69
C ARG A 2 0.12 17.95 3.04
N LYS A 3 -0.28 18.59 4.15
CA LYS A 3 0.33 18.36 5.46
C LYS A 3 -0.48 17.42 6.36
N LEU A 4 -1.74 17.10 5.98
CA LEU A 4 -2.64 16.30 6.80
C LEU A 4 -2.41 14.81 6.54
N LEU A 5 -2.17 14.05 7.62
CA LEU A 5 -2.03 12.59 7.60
C LEU A 5 -3.02 11.91 8.54
N ASN A 6 -4.10 12.60 8.86
CA ASN A 6 -5.10 12.09 9.79
C ASN A 6 -6.11 11.20 9.05
N THR A 7 -6.01 9.90 9.26
CA THR A 7 -7.01 8.93 8.83
C THR A 7 -7.76 8.43 10.05
N LEU A 8 -9.09 8.57 10.04
CA LEU A 8 -9.97 8.00 11.04
C LEU A 8 -10.30 6.55 10.67
N PHE A 9 -10.01 5.60 11.55
CA PHE A 9 -10.42 4.21 11.43
C PHE A 9 -11.62 3.95 12.34
N VAL A 10 -12.76 3.60 11.75
CA VAL A 10 -13.98 3.22 12.46
C VAL A 10 -14.11 1.70 12.43
N ILE A 11 -13.81 1.06 13.56
CA ILE A 11 -13.72 -0.41 13.65
C ILE A 11 -14.95 -1.04 14.34
N ASN A 12 -15.83 -0.25 14.91
CA ASN A 12 -17.06 -0.75 15.53
C ASN A 12 -18.11 -1.06 14.45
N GLU A 13 -18.57 -2.30 14.38
CA GLU A 13 -19.45 -2.78 13.31
C GLU A 13 -20.82 -2.10 13.26
N ASP A 14 -21.32 -1.63 14.41
CA ASP A 14 -22.60 -0.93 14.59
C ASP A 14 -22.49 0.61 14.53
N ALA A 15 -21.29 1.15 14.28
CA ALA A 15 -21.10 2.59 14.18
C ALA A 15 -21.66 3.15 12.88
N TYR A 16 -22.53 4.15 12.98
CA TYR A 16 -23.05 4.91 11.86
C TYR A 16 -22.46 6.32 11.83
N LEU A 17 -22.11 6.82 10.65
CA LEU A 17 -21.44 8.09 10.47
C LEU A 17 -22.37 9.14 9.88
N THR A 18 -22.44 10.31 10.51
CA THR A 18 -23.26 11.43 10.02
C THR A 18 -22.45 12.71 9.91
N LEU A 19 -22.99 13.68 9.20
CA LEU A 19 -22.50 15.05 9.12
C LEU A 19 -23.32 15.94 10.05
N ASP A 20 -22.66 16.71 10.89
CA ASP A 20 -23.27 17.80 11.65
C ASP A 20 -22.39 19.06 11.53
N GLY A 21 -22.87 20.04 10.78
CA GLY A 21 -22.09 21.21 10.37
C GLY A 21 -20.81 20.81 9.64
N GLU A 22 -19.67 21.19 10.17
CA GLU A 22 -18.33 20.84 9.65
C GLU A 22 -17.70 19.60 10.34
N ASN A 23 -18.51 18.84 11.10
CA ASN A 23 -18.03 17.72 11.88
C ASN A 23 -18.59 16.38 11.36
N LEU A 24 -17.73 15.38 11.34
CA LEU A 24 -18.13 13.98 11.32
C LEU A 24 -18.54 13.57 12.72
N VAL A 25 -19.72 13.01 12.84
CA VAL A 25 -20.27 12.45 14.09
C VAL A 25 -20.38 10.95 13.95
N VAL A 26 -19.80 10.23 14.91
CA VAL A 26 -19.92 8.78 15.04
C VAL A 26 -21.02 8.49 16.04
N THR A 27 -22.07 7.77 15.59
CA THR A 27 -23.18 7.36 16.45
C THR A 27 -23.18 5.85 16.63
N ARG A 28 -23.58 5.41 17.82
CA ARG A 28 -23.81 4.01 18.15
C ARG A 28 -25.12 3.91 18.93
N ASN A 29 -26.01 3.01 18.55
CA ASN A 29 -27.34 2.90 19.17
C ASN A 29 -28.08 4.24 19.23
N LYS A 30 -27.98 5.06 18.19
CA LYS A 30 -28.55 6.43 18.10
C LYS A 30 -27.97 7.46 19.09
N GLN A 31 -26.89 7.13 19.79
CA GLN A 31 -26.20 8.06 20.69
C GLN A 31 -24.87 8.47 20.07
N GLU A 32 -24.55 9.77 20.13
CA GLU A 32 -23.23 10.26 19.73
C GLU A 32 -22.15 9.70 20.66
N THR A 33 -21.12 9.10 20.04
CA THR A 33 -19.98 8.56 20.81
C THR A 33 -18.72 9.38 20.59
N HIS A 34 -18.53 9.92 19.38
CA HIS A 34 -17.35 10.72 19.02
C HIS A 34 -17.70 11.75 17.95
N ARG A 35 -16.93 12.86 17.98
CA ARG A 35 -17.03 13.95 17.01
C ARG A 35 -15.66 14.37 16.53
N TYR A 36 -15.49 14.55 15.21
CA TYR A 36 -14.24 14.92 14.58
C TYR A 36 -14.47 16.04 13.56
N ALA A 37 -13.64 17.06 13.58
CA ALA A 37 -13.70 18.13 12.58
C ALA A 37 -13.23 17.60 11.22
N LEU A 38 -14.06 17.71 10.18
CA LEU A 38 -13.75 17.16 8.83
C LEU A 38 -12.48 17.76 8.24
N HIS A 39 -12.20 19.05 8.46
CA HIS A 39 -11.02 19.70 7.90
C HIS A 39 -9.70 19.14 8.44
N THR A 40 -9.72 18.39 9.56
CA THR A 40 -8.54 17.71 10.09
C THR A 40 -8.31 16.33 9.49
N LEU A 41 -9.28 15.79 8.74
CA LEU A 41 -9.25 14.44 8.22
C LEU A 41 -8.79 14.44 6.75
N GLU A 42 -7.95 13.48 6.43
CA GLU A 42 -7.52 13.15 5.07
C GLU A 42 -8.25 11.94 4.51
N GLY A 43 -8.61 11.01 5.40
CA GLY A 43 -9.33 9.80 5.05
C GLY A 43 -10.15 9.25 6.20
N ILE A 44 -11.18 8.51 5.86
CA ILE A 44 -12.05 7.79 6.78
C ILE A 44 -12.13 6.36 6.26
N VAL A 45 -11.78 5.39 7.10
CA VAL A 45 -11.81 3.97 6.76
C VAL A 45 -12.75 3.27 7.73
N CYS A 46 -13.86 2.77 7.20
CA CYS A 46 -14.92 2.14 7.99
C CYS A 46 -14.87 0.63 7.84
N PHE A 47 -14.84 -0.07 8.96
CA PHE A 47 -15.04 -1.52 9.06
C PHE A 47 -16.42 -1.82 9.66
N THR A 48 -17.43 -1.06 9.23
CA THR A 48 -18.80 -1.13 9.73
C THR A 48 -19.78 -1.45 8.62
N TYR A 49 -20.84 -2.17 8.95
CA TYR A 49 -21.99 -2.41 8.06
C TYR A 49 -23.09 -1.35 8.19
N ALA A 50 -23.07 -0.55 9.25
CA ALA A 50 -24.08 0.50 9.46
C ALA A 50 -23.98 1.65 8.44
N GLY A 51 -22.76 1.93 7.94
CA GLY A 51 -22.56 2.87 6.83
C GLY A 51 -22.41 4.33 7.27
N ALA A 52 -22.71 5.24 6.33
CA ALA A 52 -22.62 6.68 6.53
C ALA A 52 -23.78 7.40 5.82
N SER A 53 -24.13 8.60 6.31
CA SER A 53 -25.18 9.41 5.70
C SER A 53 -24.74 9.96 4.33
N PRO A 54 -25.67 10.12 3.34
CA PRO A 54 -25.37 10.73 2.06
C PRO A 54 -24.80 12.15 2.20
N ALA A 55 -25.21 12.91 3.20
CA ALA A 55 -24.69 14.25 3.49
C ALA A 55 -23.19 14.20 3.83
N LEU A 56 -22.76 13.24 4.65
CA LEU A 56 -21.32 13.03 4.97
C LEU A 56 -20.56 12.56 3.76
N MET A 57 -21.09 11.59 2.99
CA MET A 57 -20.48 11.11 1.76
C MET A 57 -20.19 12.26 0.79
N GLY A 58 -21.20 13.11 0.54
CA GLY A 58 -21.08 14.29 -0.32
C GLY A 58 -20.09 15.33 0.23
N ALA A 59 -20.08 15.56 1.54
CA ALA A 59 -19.12 16.46 2.17
C ALA A 59 -17.67 15.97 2.02
N CYS A 60 -17.43 14.68 2.22
CA CYS A 60 -16.12 14.05 2.01
C CYS A 60 -15.68 14.16 0.55
N ALA A 61 -16.57 13.83 -0.39
CA ALA A 61 -16.28 13.91 -1.81
C ALA A 61 -15.88 15.34 -2.26
N ARG A 62 -16.63 16.35 -1.86
CA ARG A 62 -16.31 17.76 -2.17
C ARG A 62 -14.99 18.24 -1.59
N ARG A 63 -14.59 17.73 -0.42
CA ARG A 63 -13.35 18.11 0.28
C ARG A 63 -12.16 17.24 -0.12
N GLY A 64 -12.35 16.21 -0.94
CA GLY A 64 -11.31 15.27 -1.30
C GLY A 64 -10.86 14.38 -0.11
N ILE A 65 -11.76 14.16 0.87
CA ILE A 65 -11.55 13.22 1.96
C ILE A 65 -11.91 11.81 1.45
N ASP A 66 -10.97 10.89 1.51
CA ASP A 66 -11.20 9.51 1.05
C ASP A 66 -12.04 8.74 2.07
N LEU A 67 -13.31 8.49 1.78
CA LEU A 67 -14.20 7.70 2.62
C LEU A 67 -14.38 6.32 2.01
N CYS A 68 -13.86 5.29 2.69
CA CYS A 68 -13.86 3.91 2.26
C CYS A 68 -14.54 2.99 3.27
N PHE A 69 -15.24 1.98 2.76
CA PHE A 69 -15.88 0.93 3.52
C PHE A 69 -15.18 -0.41 3.25
N PHE A 70 -14.91 -1.14 4.30
CA PHE A 70 -14.37 -2.49 4.28
C PHE A 70 -15.28 -3.39 5.10
N ASP A 71 -15.31 -4.69 4.78
CA ASP A 71 -15.91 -5.65 5.68
C ASP A 71 -15.00 -5.87 6.93
N PRO A 72 -15.48 -6.53 7.98
CA PRO A 72 -14.68 -6.83 9.17
C PRO A 72 -13.40 -7.62 8.89
N TYR A 73 -13.32 -8.29 7.74
CA TYR A 73 -12.15 -9.07 7.31
C TYR A 73 -11.14 -8.27 6.49
N GLY A 74 -11.38 -6.97 6.31
CA GLY A 74 -10.49 -6.07 5.56
C GLY A 74 -10.67 -6.12 4.05
N ARG A 75 -11.77 -6.72 3.53
CA ARG A 75 -12.08 -6.68 2.10
C ARG A 75 -12.75 -5.35 1.77
N PHE A 76 -12.25 -4.69 0.75
CA PHE A 76 -12.84 -3.46 0.25
C PHE A 76 -14.27 -3.70 -0.27
N GLN A 77 -15.22 -2.88 0.19
CA GLN A 77 -16.63 -2.90 -0.22
C GLN A 77 -16.95 -1.74 -1.15
N ALA A 78 -16.74 -0.51 -0.69
CA ALA A 78 -17.07 0.68 -1.44
C ALA A 78 -16.18 1.87 -1.04
N ARG A 79 -16.15 2.89 -1.89
CA ARG A 79 -15.64 4.22 -1.54
C ARG A 79 -16.54 5.30 -2.14
N THR A 80 -16.58 6.45 -1.50
CA THR A 80 -17.25 7.61 -2.09
C THR A 80 -16.33 8.27 -3.10
N VAL A 81 -16.89 8.56 -4.27
CA VAL A 81 -16.22 9.34 -5.33
C VAL A 81 -17.16 10.49 -5.68
N GLY A 82 -16.66 11.72 -5.65
CA GLY A 82 -17.39 12.90 -6.10
C GLY A 82 -17.25 13.13 -7.59
N GLU A 83 -17.68 14.31 -8.03
CA GLU A 83 -17.44 14.76 -9.40
C GLU A 83 -15.93 14.72 -9.71
N GLU A 84 -15.60 14.13 -10.84
CA GLU A 84 -14.24 14.06 -11.30
C GLU A 84 -13.77 15.44 -11.78
N ARG A 85 -12.85 16.04 -11.04
CA ARG A 85 -12.22 17.31 -11.38
C ARG A 85 -10.83 17.11 -12.00
N GLY A 86 -10.63 15.99 -12.70
CA GLY A 86 -9.33 15.62 -13.23
C GLY A 86 -9.03 16.23 -14.59
N ASN A 87 -7.74 16.36 -14.90
CA ASN A 87 -7.27 16.77 -16.21
C ASN A 87 -7.57 15.68 -17.27
N VAL A 88 -8.54 15.93 -18.15
CA VAL A 88 -8.93 15.01 -19.24
C VAL A 88 -7.75 14.68 -20.14
N LEU A 89 -6.88 15.63 -20.46
CA LEU A 89 -5.72 15.43 -21.32
C LEU A 89 -4.72 14.46 -20.67
N LEU A 90 -4.52 14.55 -19.36
CA LEU A 90 -3.66 13.62 -18.61
C LEU A 90 -4.19 12.17 -18.68
N ARG A 91 -5.50 11.97 -18.54
CA ARG A 91 -6.11 10.63 -18.69
C ARG A 91 -6.02 10.11 -20.12
N GLN A 92 -6.27 10.97 -21.10
CA GLN A 92 -6.08 10.57 -22.51
C GLN A 92 -4.64 10.11 -22.77
N THR A 93 -3.65 10.82 -22.23
CA THR A 93 -2.25 10.41 -22.33
C THR A 93 -2.01 9.08 -21.61
N GLN A 94 -2.52 8.92 -20.38
CA GLN A 94 -2.42 7.66 -19.64
C GLN A 94 -2.98 6.48 -20.44
N TYR A 95 -4.14 6.63 -21.07
CA TYR A 95 -4.78 5.57 -21.85
C TYR A 95 -3.97 5.23 -23.08
N ARG A 96 -3.49 6.22 -23.85
CA ARG A 96 -2.62 6.00 -25.03
C ARG A 96 -1.34 5.29 -24.64
N VAL A 97 -0.69 5.69 -23.55
CA VAL A 97 0.51 5.02 -23.04
C VAL A 97 0.21 3.57 -22.60
N SER A 98 -0.93 3.32 -21.98
CA SER A 98 -1.34 1.96 -21.57
C SER A 98 -1.62 1.06 -22.79
N ASP A 99 -2.14 1.62 -23.88
CA ASP A 99 -2.44 0.89 -25.12
C ASP A 99 -1.18 0.65 -25.99
N ASP A 100 -0.11 1.42 -25.77
CA ASP A 100 1.17 1.25 -26.47
C ASP A 100 2.10 0.34 -25.64
N PRO A 101 2.42 -0.90 -26.12
CA PRO A 101 3.24 -1.84 -25.36
C PRO A 101 4.65 -1.32 -25.04
N ALA A 102 5.27 -0.54 -25.93
CA ALA A 102 6.61 -0.02 -25.71
C ALA A 102 6.64 1.08 -24.64
N GLN A 103 5.71 2.04 -24.73
CA GLN A 103 5.57 3.08 -23.71
C GLN A 103 5.14 2.50 -22.37
N SER A 104 4.16 1.61 -22.36
CA SER A 104 3.69 0.90 -21.16
C SER A 104 4.83 0.14 -20.47
N CYS A 105 5.68 -0.55 -21.27
CA CYS A 105 6.87 -1.25 -20.79
C CYS A 105 7.87 -0.32 -20.11
N SER A 106 8.06 0.89 -20.61
CA SER A 106 8.98 1.88 -20.03
C SER A 106 8.55 2.29 -18.60
N TYR A 107 7.24 2.52 -18.37
CA TYR A 107 6.72 2.80 -17.03
C TYR A 107 6.75 1.56 -16.12
N ALA A 108 6.37 0.38 -16.65
CA ALA A 108 6.43 -0.89 -15.92
C ALA A 108 7.84 -1.17 -15.40
N ARG A 109 8.85 -0.95 -16.24
CA ARG A 109 10.26 -1.06 -15.90
C ARG A 109 10.64 -0.22 -14.69
N SER A 110 10.18 1.02 -14.62
CA SER A 110 10.44 1.91 -13.48
C SER A 110 9.85 1.38 -12.17
N PHE A 111 8.61 0.89 -12.17
CA PHE A 111 8.01 0.28 -10.98
C PHE A 111 8.76 -0.98 -10.53
N ILE A 112 9.16 -1.84 -11.48
CA ILE A 112 9.89 -3.07 -11.16
C ILE A 112 11.30 -2.75 -10.64
N LEU A 113 12.00 -1.75 -11.21
CA LEU A 113 13.27 -1.26 -10.69
C LEU A 113 13.14 -0.82 -9.24
N GLY A 114 12.13 0.01 -8.92
CA GLY A 114 11.84 0.43 -7.55
C GLY A 114 11.58 -0.74 -6.62
N LYS A 115 10.77 -1.71 -7.05
CA LYS A 115 10.47 -2.93 -6.29
C LYS A 115 11.72 -3.73 -5.94
N VAL A 116 12.51 -4.09 -6.96
CA VAL A 116 13.69 -4.96 -6.77
C VAL A 116 14.79 -4.25 -5.99
N TYR A 117 15.03 -2.97 -6.27
CA TYR A 117 15.96 -2.14 -5.51
C TYR A 117 15.57 -2.08 -4.03
N ASN A 118 14.32 -1.80 -3.73
CA ASN A 118 13.84 -1.67 -2.36
C ASN A 118 13.82 -3.01 -1.62
N ALA A 119 13.46 -4.11 -2.27
CA ALA A 119 13.56 -5.45 -1.70
C ALA A 119 15.01 -5.78 -1.30
N ARG A 120 15.98 -5.48 -2.17
CA ARG A 120 17.40 -5.61 -1.88
C ARG A 120 17.80 -4.84 -0.61
N TRP A 121 17.40 -3.56 -0.52
CA TRP A 121 17.78 -2.72 0.61
C TRP A 121 17.13 -3.14 1.93
N VAL A 122 15.98 -3.80 1.90
CA VAL A 122 15.40 -4.43 3.10
C VAL A 122 16.33 -5.53 3.63
N LEU A 123 16.88 -6.38 2.74
CA LEU A 123 17.84 -7.42 3.13
C LEU A 123 19.15 -6.83 3.62
N GLU A 124 19.71 -5.85 2.90
CA GLU A 124 20.94 -5.15 3.30
C GLU A 124 20.82 -4.53 4.69
N ARG A 125 19.67 -3.91 4.97
CA ARG A 125 19.42 -3.29 6.26
C ARG A 125 19.31 -4.31 7.38
N ALA A 126 18.67 -5.45 7.14
CA ALA A 126 18.58 -6.54 8.10
C ALA A 126 19.95 -7.08 8.49
N THR A 127 20.88 -7.24 7.52
CA THR A 127 22.26 -7.69 7.79
C THR A 127 23.07 -6.68 8.57
N ARG A 128 22.83 -5.38 8.37
CA ARG A 128 23.49 -4.31 9.09
C ARG A 128 22.95 -4.16 10.52
N ASP A 129 21.63 -4.15 10.67
CA ASP A 129 20.96 -3.82 11.93
C ASP A 129 20.90 -5.05 12.89
N HIS A 130 20.96 -6.27 12.35
CA HIS A 130 20.83 -7.52 13.12
C HIS A 130 21.82 -8.62 12.72
N PRO A 131 23.13 -8.34 12.58
CA PRO A 131 24.10 -9.29 12.00
C PRO A 131 24.22 -10.62 12.77
N GLN A 132 23.94 -10.61 14.07
CA GLN A 132 24.01 -11.82 14.91
C GLN A 132 22.71 -12.63 14.96
N ARG A 133 21.64 -12.14 14.33
CA ARG A 133 20.31 -12.73 14.43
C ARG A 133 19.74 -13.20 13.09
N VAL A 134 20.37 -12.82 12.00
CA VAL A 134 20.00 -13.18 10.63
C VAL A 134 21.12 -13.98 9.96
N PRO A 135 20.81 -14.86 8.98
CA PRO A 135 21.81 -15.56 8.19
C PRO A 135 22.44 -14.62 7.17
N VAL A 136 23.46 -13.87 7.60
CA VAL A 136 24.10 -12.78 6.83
C VAL A 136 24.52 -13.24 5.44
N GLU A 137 25.21 -14.39 5.32
CA GLU A 137 25.68 -14.93 4.04
C GLU A 137 24.53 -15.17 3.04
N LYS A 138 23.41 -15.77 3.52
CA LYS A 138 22.23 -16.01 2.69
C LYS A 138 21.63 -14.68 2.21
N LEU A 139 21.41 -13.73 3.12
CA LEU A 139 20.81 -12.43 2.78
C LEU A 139 21.69 -11.61 1.83
N LYS A 140 23.02 -11.62 2.04
CA LYS A 140 23.99 -10.94 1.16
C LYS A 140 24.02 -11.56 -0.23
N ARG A 141 24.02 -12.90 -0.33
CA ARG A 141 23.93 -13.59 -1.62
C ARG A 141 22.67 -13.21 -2.37
N THR A 142 21.52 -13.23 -1.69
CA THR A 142 20.23 -12.81 -2.31
C THR A 142 20.27 -11.34 -2.71
N SER A 143 20.82 -10.47 -1.87
CA SER A 143 20.99 -9.04 -2.20
C SER A 143 21.83 -8.84 -3.47
N THR A 144 22.92 -9.60 -3.63
CA THR A 144 23.77 -9.57 -4.83
C THR A 144 23.01 -10.06 -6.07
N GLN A 145 22.20 -11.11 -5.94
CA GLN A 145 21.36 -11.60 -7.04
C GLN A 145 20.31 -10.57 -7.45
N LEU A 146 19.66 -9.90 -6.49
CA LEU A 146 18.72 -8.82 -6.77
C LEU A 146 19.42 -7.62 -7.44
N ALA A 147 20.64 -7.29 -7.01
CA ALA A 147 21.43 -6.24 -7.66
C ALA A 147 21.78 -6.58 -9.12
N ALA A 148 22.12 -7.85 -9.41
CA ALA A 148 22.41 -8.31 -10.76
C ALA A 148 21.19 -8.28 -11.70
N ALA A 149 19.96 -8.35 -11.16
CA ALA A 149 18.74 -8.22 -11.94
C ALA A 149 18.45 -6.78 -12.38
N LEU A 150 18.93 -5.75 -11.67
CA LEU A 150 18.61 -4.34 -11.94
C LEU A 150 19.04 -3.89 -13.36
N PRO A 151 20.26 -4.15 -13.85
CA PRO A 151 20.64 -3.79 -15.22
C PRO A 151 19.78 -4.51 -16.27
N LEU A 152 19.43 -5.77 -16.05
CA LEU A 152 18.59 -6.54 -16.96
C LEU A 152 17.17 -5.95 -17.04
N ILE A 153 16.61 -5.55 -15.90
CA ILE A 153 15.32 -4.86 -15.84
C ILE A 153 15.42 -3.52 -16.57
N GLN A 154 16.51 -2.76 -16.35
CA GLN A 154 16.69 -1.42 -16.92
C GLN A 154 16.75 -1.41 -18.44
N THR A 155 17.27 -2.47 -19.07
CA THR A 155 17.43 -2.58 -20.52
C THR A 155 16.35 -3.41 -21.21
N SER A 156 15.43 -4.02 -20.46
CA SER A 156 14.38 -4.86 -21.03
C SER A 156 13.27 -4.02 -21.65
N ASP A 157 12.94 -4.27 -22.91
CA ASP A 157 11.82 -3.67 -23.64
C ASP A 157 10.68 -4.67 -23.89
N ASP A 158 10.82 -5.91 -23.41
CA ASP A 158 9.79 -6.95 -23.50
C ASP A 158 9.01 -7.08 -22.18
N PRO A 159 7.68 -6.83 -22.16
CA PRO A 159 6.84 -6.98 -20.99
C PRO A 159 6.83 -8.38 -20.37
N GLU A 160 6.97 -9.45 -21.17
CA GLU A 160 7.00 -10.82 -20.63
C GLU A 160 8.35 -11.12 -19.98
N GLN A 161 9.45 -10.65 -20.54
CA GLN A 161 10.77 -10.72 -19.92
C GLN A 161 10.78 -9.94 -18.59
N LEU A 162 10.19 -8.74 -18.55
CA LEU A 162 10.05 -7.95 -17.31
C LEU A 162 9.27 -8.69 -16.23
N ARG A 163 8.19 -9.38 -16.60
CA ARG A 163 7.43 -10.21 -15.65
C ARG A 163 8.22 -11.39 -15.12
N GLY A 164 9.01 -12.04 -16.00
CA GLY A 164 9.91 -13.11 -15.59
C GLY A 164 10.94 -12.64 -14.55
N LEU A 165 11.63 -11.53 -14.85
CA LEU A 165 12.62 -10.92 -13.94
C LEU A 165 11.97 -10.47 -12.62
N GLU A 166 10.79 -9.86 -12.66
CA GLU A 166 10.03 -9.48 -11.47
C GLU A 166 9.66 -10.70 -10.63
N GLY A 167 9.13 -11.75 -11.25
CA GLY A 167 8.71 -12.97 -10.56
C GLY A 167 9.88 -13.67 -9.88
N GLU A 168 11.01 -13.81 -10.58
CA GLU A 168 12.24 -14.39 -10.01
C GLU A 168 12.78 -13.56 -8.85
N ALA A 169 12.85 -12.24 -8.99
CA ALA A 169 13.30 -11.36 -7.92
C ALA A 169 12.37 -11.42 -6.71
N ALA A 170 11.05 -11.47 -6.92
CA ALA A 170 10.07 -11.60 -5.86
C ALA A 170 10.22 -12.94 -5.12
N GLN A 171 10.40 -14.05 -5.83
CA GLN A 171 10.61 -15.36 -5.24
C GLN A 171 11.85 -15.35 -4.34
N ARG A 172 12.99 -14.88 -4.85
CA ARG A 172 14.25 -14.79 -4.09
C ARG A 172 14.11 -13.94 -2.82
N TYR A 173 13.37 -12.84 -2.90
CA TYR A 173 13.11 -11.99 -1.74
C TYR A 173 12.23 -12.70 -0.70
N PHE A 174 11.13 -13.33 -1.12
CA PHE A 174 10.21 -14.03 -0.23
C PHE A 174 10.85 -15.28 0.41
N ASP A 175 11.81 -15.94 -0.24
CA ASP A 175 12.59 -17.05 0.34
C ASP A 175 13.44 -16.60 1.55
N CYS A 176 13.67 -15.30 1.70
CA CYS A 176 14.36 -14.71 2.84
C CYS A 176 13.40 -14.17 3.93
N LEU A 177 12.09 -14.22 3.73
CA LEU A 177 11.15 -13.50 4.62
C LEU A 177 11.17 -14.06 6.04
N ASN A 178 11.26 -15.40 6.21
CA ASN A 178 11.38 -16.04 7.51
C ASN A 178 12.65 -15.63 8.27
N ASP A 179 13.73 -15.32 7.55
CA ASP A 179 14.99 -14.91 8.16
C ASP A 179 14.90 -13.50 8.77
N LEU A 180 13.95 -12.69 8.31
CA LEU A 180 13.68 -11.35 8.83
C LEU A 180 12.76 -11.37 10.06
N ILE A 181 12.09 -12.50 10.33
CA ILE A 181 11.27 -12.69 11.51
C ILE A 181 12.18 -13.16 12.65
N LEU A 182 12.47 -12.26 13.59
CA LEU A 182 13.43 -12.48 14.67
C LEU A 182 12.78 -12.90 15.99
N GLN A 183 11.46 -12.74 16.11
CA GLN A 183 10.67 -13.09 17.29
C GLN A 183 9.46 -13.91 16.89
N GLN A 184 8.89 -14.65 17.85
CA GLN A 184 7.64 -15.40 17.66
C GLN A 184 7.70 -16.38 16.46
N LYS A 185 8.86 -17.00 16.20
CA LYS A 185 9.11 -17.84 15.02
C LYS A 185 8.22 -19.08 14.95
N GLN A 186 7.67 -19.54 16.07
CA GLN A 186 6.77 -20.69 16.11
C GLN A 186 5.37 -20.33 15.61
N ASP A 187 4.93 -19.08 15.85
CA ASP A 187 3.60 -18.61 15.49
C ASP A 187 3.57 -17.93 14.11
N PHE A 188 4.71 -17.39 13.67
CA PHE A 188 4.81 -16.64 12.42
C PHE A 188 5.80 -17.31 11.46
N VAL A 189 5.30 -18.33 10.78
CA VAL A 189 6.01 -19.03 9.70
C VAL A 189 5.38 -18.61 8.38
N PHE A 190 6.22 -18.21 7.43
CA PHE A 190 5.81 -17.94 6.06
C PHE A 190 6.09 -19.16 5.19
N GLU A 191 5.04 -19.83 4.73
CA GLU A 191 5.11 -21.07 3.92
C GLU A 191 5.05 -20.80 2.40
N GLY A 192 5.35 -19.58 1.99
CA GLY A 192 5.16 -19.13 0.63
C GLY A 192 3.95 -18.21 0.49
N ARG A 193 3.83 -17.52 -0.64
CA ARG A 193 2.80 -16.47 -0.80
C ARG A 193 1.41 -17.06 -1.10
N SER A 194 0.51 -17.08 -0.10
CA SER A 194 -0.93 -17.35 -0.24
C SER A 194 -1.75 -16.06 -0.12
N ARG A 195 -2.80 -15.89 -0.95
CA ARG A 195 -3.51 -14.61 -1.06
C ARG A 195 -5.03 -14.72 -0.84
N ARG A 196 -5.66 -15.73 -1.36
CA ARG A 196 -7.12 -15.87 -1.42
C ARG A 196 -7.52 -17.32 -1.22
N PRO A 197 -7.65 -17.74 0.03
CA PRO A 197 -7.41 -17.00 1.27
C PRO A 197 -5.92 -16.99 1.68
N PRO A 198 -5.51 -16.12 2.63
CA PRO A 198 -4.23 -16.24 3.32
C PRO A 198 -4.29 -17.47 4.26
N LEU A 199 -3.26 -18.34 4.25
CA LEU A 199 -3.28 -19.62 4.93
C LEU A 199 -2.40 -19.66 6.19
N ASP A 200 -1.55 -18.65 6.40
CA ASP A 200 -0.72 -18.48 7.58
C ASP A 200 -0.80 -17.04 8.14
N ASN A 201 -0.29 -16.87 9.35
CA ASN A 201 -0.34 -15.60 10.08
C ASN A 201 0.41 -14.48 9.36
N VAL A 202 1.53 -14.76 8.72
CA VAL A 202 2.33 -13.77 7.97
C VAL A 202 1.57 -13.33 6.72
N ASN A 203 1.02 -14.27 5.96
CA ASN A 203 0.22 -13.98 4.77
C ASN A 203 -1.07 -13.20 5.10
N ALA A 204 -1.69 -13.43 6.27
CA ALA A 204 -2.83 -12.64 6.73
C ALA A 204 -2.45 -11.16 6.91
N LEU A 205 -1.33 -10.89 7.60
CA LEU A 205 -0.82 -9.55 7.83
C LEU A 205 -0.38 -8.87 6.52
N LEU A 206 0.37 -9.57 5.66
CA LEU A 206 0.79 -9.05 4.35
C LEU A 206 -0.41 -8.71 3.47
N SER A 207 -1.44 -9.56 3.44
CA SER A 207 -2.64 -9.33 2.63
C SER A 207 -3.42 -8.12 3.12
N PHE A 208 -3.52 -7.93 4.44
CA PHE A 208 -4.14 -6.76 5.04
C PHE A 208 -3.34 -5.48 4.74
N ALA A 209 -2.01 -5.51 4.96
CA ALA A 209 -1.12 -4.39 4.65
C ALA A 209 -1.18 -3.96 3.18
N TYR A 210 -1.17 -4.93 2.25
CA TYR A 210 -1.26 -4.65 0.82
C TYR A 210 -2.61 -4.08 0.41
N SER A 211 -3.70 -4.50 1.06
CA SER A 211 -5.03 -3.92 0.82
C SER A 211 -5.06 -2.45 1.23
N MET A 212 -4.45 -2.12 2.38
CA MET A 212 -4.33 -0.74 2.84
C MET A 212 -3.46 0.10 1.92
N LEU A 213 -2.29 -0.40 1.52
CA LEU A 213 -1.37 0.31 0.63
C LEU A 213 -1.98 0.54 -0.77
N ALA A 214 -2.62 -0.48 -1.34
CA ALA A 214 -3.32 -0.36 -2.64
C ALA A 214 -4.43 0.69 -2.60
N ARG A 215 -5.17 0.79 -1.47
CA ARG A 215 -6.16 1.84 -1.26
C ARG A 215 -5.51 3.22 -1.24
N GLU A 216 -4.42 3.39 -0.51
CA GLU A 216 -3.71 4.68 -0.44
C GLU A 216 -3.13 5.08 -1.80
N CYS A 217 -2.56 4.14 -2.54
CA CYS A 217 -2.10 4.39 -3.91
C CYS A 217 -3.25 4.78 -4.85
N ALA A 218 -4.40 4.10 -4.76
CA ALA A 218 -5.58 4.43 -5.57
C ALA A 218 -6.12 5.83 -5.25
N SER A 219 -6.18 6.18 -3.96
CA SER A 219 -6.58 7.51 -3.52
C SER A 219 -5.62 8.60 -4.03
N ALA A 220 -4.31 8.35 -3.92
CA ALA A 220 -3.27 9.24 -4.41
C ALA A 220 -3.36 9.48 -5.93
N LEU A 221 -3.51 8.42 -6.71
CA LEU A 221 -3.68 8.51 -8.17
C LEU A 221 -4.93 9.31 -8.56
N THR A 222 -6.06 9.03 -7.92
CA THR A 222 -7.29 9.80 -8.16
C THR A 222 -7.11 11.29 -7.80
N ALA A 223 -6.41 11.59 -6.71
CA ALA A 223 -6.18 12.97 -6.26
C ALA A 223 -5.32 13.80 -7.23
N VAL A 224 -4.48 13.16 -8.05
CA VAL A 224 -3.69 13.83 -9.09
C VAL A 224 -4.35 13.77 -10.48
N GLY A 225 -5.55 13.19 -10.60
CA GLY A 225 -6.33 13.12 -11.83
C GLY A 225 -6.02 11.92 -12.72
N LEU A 226 -5.32 10.90 -12.22
CA LEU A 226 -5.07 9.63 -12.92
C LEU A 226 -6.16 8.61 -12.61
N ASP A 227 -6.43 7.72 -13.57
CA ASP A 227 -7.31 6.58 -13.40
C ASP A 227 -6.55 5.43 -12.72
N PRO A 228 -6.93 5.01 -11.50
CA PRO A 228 -6.25 3.94 -10.80
C PRO A 228 -6.46 2.55 -11.42
N TYR A 229 -7.38 2.40 -12.37
CA TYR A 229 -7.69 1.11 -13.00
C TYR A 229 -6.86 0.83 -14.27
N VAL A 230 -6.33 1.85 -14.93
CA VAL A 230 -5.55 1.72 -16.16
C VAL A 230 -4.06 1.76 -15.84
N GLY A 231 -3.46 0.58 -15.76
CA GLY A 231 -2.06 0.37 -15.41
C GLY A 231 -1.17 0.09 -16.62
N PHE A 232 0.13 -0.01 -16.37
CA PHE A 232 1.18 -0.23 -17.36
C PHE A 232 1.78 -1.64 -17.25
N MET A 233 2.05 -2.10 -16.02
CA MET A 233 2.56 -3.46 -15.75
C MET A 233 1.42 -4.47 -15.58
N HIS A 234 0.45 -4.12 -14.75
CA HIS A 234 -0.71 -4.93 -14.52
C HIS A 234 -1.75 -4.66 -15.61
N ARG A 235 -1.99 -5.64 -16.48
CA ARG A 235 -3.02 -5.52 -17.56
C ARG A 235 -4.38 -5.13 -16.96
N PRO A 236 -5.10 -4.18 -17.55
CA PRO A 236 -6.45 -3.81 -17.13
C PRO A 236 -7.38 -5.03 -17.10
N ARG A 237 -8.17 -5.14 -16.03
CA ARG A 237 -9.24 -6.14 -15.87
C ARG A 237 -10.40 -5.50 -15.13
N PRO A 238 -11.65 -5.88 -15.41
CA PRO A 238 -12.82 -5.36 -14.67
C PRO A 238 -12.60 -5.46 -13.16
N GLY A 239 -12.82 -4.36 -12.43
CA GLY A 239 -12.68 -4.29 -10.97
C GLY A 239 -11.24 -4.27 -10.42
N ARG A 240 -10.21 -4.37 -11.27
CA ARG A 240 -8.80 -4.35 -10.84
C ARG A 240 -8.21 -2.95 -10.95
N LYS A 241 -7.74 -2.40 -9.84
CA LYS A 241 -7.04 -1.11 -9.79
C LYS A 241 -5.59 -1.26 -10.26
N SER A 242 -5.41 -1.52 -11.55
CA SER A 242 -4.12 -1.94 -12.13
C SER A 242 -3.01 -0.93 -11.87
N LEU A 243 -3.24 0.39 -12.08
CA LEU A 243 -2.20 1.40 -11.82
C LEU A 243 -1.89 1.56 -10.34
N ALA A 244 -2.90 1.40 -9.47
CA ALA A 244 -2.65 1.42 -8.03
C ALA A 244 -1.78 0.25 -7.57
N LEU A 245 -1.93 -0.92 -8.21
CA LEU A 245 -1.05 -2.07 -7.98
C LEU A 245 0.35 -1.83 -8.54
N ASP A 246 0.47 -1.18 -9.70
CA ASP A 246 1.76 -0.82 -10.29
C ASP A 246 2.54 0.12 -9.35
N LEU A 247 1.91 1.22 -8.93
CA LEU A 247 2.51 2.19 -8.02
C LEU A 247 2.88 1.58 -6.67
N MET A 248 2.06 0.65 -6.18
CA MET A 248 2.30 -0.03 -4.92
C MET A 248 3.56 -0.90 -4.96
N GLU A 249 3.95 -1.44 -6.12
CA GLU A 249 5.07 -2.39 -6.22
C GLU A 249 6.38 -1.82 -5.64
N GLU A 250 6.69 -0.56 -5.91
CA GLU A 250 7.89 0.09 -5.38
C GLU A 250 7.85 0.35 -3.87
N LEU A 251 6.66 0.32 -3.26
CA LEU A 251 6.47 0.58 -1.83
C LEU A 251 6.27 -0.69 -0.99
N ARG A 252 6.02 -1.84 -1.61
CA ARG A 252 5.67 -3.08 -0.89
C ARG A 252 6.71 -3.48 0.13
N ALA A 253 7.96 -3.66 -0.31
CA ALA A 253 9.02 -4.15 0.57
C ALA A 253 9.33 -3.16 1.71
N VAL A 254 9.47 -1.87 1.39
CA VAL A 254 9.94 -0.85 2.33
C VAL A 254 8.87 -0.28 3.23
N TYR A 255 7.62 -0.31 2.80
CA TYR A 255 6.50 0.20 3.58
C TYR A 255 5.71 -0.93 4.24
N ALA A 256 5.10 -1.84 3.45
CA ALA A 256 4.20 -2.86 3.95
C ALA A 256 4.93 -4.02 4.62
N ASP A 257 5.88 -4.66 3.93
CA ASP A 257 6.56 -5.86 4.46
C ASP A 257 7.37 -5.52 5.72
N ARG A 258 8.13 -4.42 5.70
CA ARG A 258 8.87 -3.96 6.87
C ARG A 258 7.97 -3.65 8.05
N LEU A 259 6.79 -3.05 7.83
CA LEU A 259 5.85 -2.81 8.92
C LEU A 259 5.33 -4.12 9.49
N VAL A 260 4.95 -5.09 8.65
CA VAL A 260 4.50 -6.42 9.09
C VAL A 260 5.58 -7.09 9.93
N ILE A 261 6.81 -7.16 9.41
CA ILE A 261 7.96 -7.74 10.12
C ILE A 261 8.22 -7.01 11.45
N SER A 262 8.13 -5.67 11.46
CA SER A 262 8.29 -4.88 12.69
C SER A 262 7.19 -5.17 13.71
N CYS A 263 5.94 -5.28 13.28
CA CYS A 263 4.81 -5.61 14.17
C CYS A 263 4.99 -6.99 14.83
N ILE A 264 5.53 -7.97 14.09
CA ILE A 264 5.84 -9.30 14.62
C ILE A 264 7.03 -9.23 15.58
N ASN A 265 8.14 -8.60 15.17
CA ASN A 265 9.38 -8.56 15.93
C ASN A 265 9.26 -7.74 17.22
N GLN A 266 8.44 -6.70 17.23
CA GLN A 266 8.15 -5.86 18.40
C GLN A 266 6.98 -6.39 19.24
N LYS A 267 6.39 -7.55 18.87
CA LYS A 267 5.23 -8.15 19.53
C LYS A 267 4.00 -7.23 19.61
N ILE A 268 3.88 -6.28 18.69
CA ILE A 268 2.67 -5.47 18.50
C ILE A 268 1.53 -6.39 18.05
N ILE A 269 1.84 -7.30 17.14
CA ILE A 269 0.95 -8.40 16.74
C ILE A 269 1.52 -9.72 17.25
N THR A 270 0.66 -10.51 17.89
CA THR A 270 0.97 -11.84 18.42
C THR A 270 -0.08 -12.83 17.92
N ALA A 271 0.13 -14.14 18.12
CA ALA A 271 -0.78 -15.19 17.65
C ALA A 271 -2.25 -14.97 18.10
N LYS A 272 -2.49 -14.40 19.31
CA LYS A 272 -3.84 -14.09 19.80
C LYS A 272 -4.61 -13.05 18.96
N HIS A 273 -3.91 -12.30 18.13
CA HIS A 273 -4.49 -11.28 17.24
C HIS A 273 -4.93 -11.87 15.88
N LEU A 274 -4.76 -13.17 15.71
CA LEU A 274 -5.10 -13.88 14.47
C LEU A 274 -5.95 -15.11 14.80
N GLN A 275 -6.88 -15.43 13.91
CA GLN A 275 -7.80 -16.55 14.05
C GLN A 275 -7.84 -17.34 12.75
N LYS A 276 -7.61 -18.67 12.86
CA LYS A 276 -7.78 -19.59 11.75
C LYS A 276 -9.25 -19.97 11.63
N GLN A 277 -9.78 -19.88 10.42
CA GLN A 277 -11.16 -20.20 10.07
C GLN A 277 -11.26 -21.68 9.65
N GLU A 278 -12.48 -22.24 9.59
CA GLU A 278 -12.74 -23.62 9.17
C GLU A 278 -12.23 -23.94 7.76
N ASN A 279 -12.27 -22.95 6.85
CA ASN A 279 -11.75 -23.08 5.49
C ASN A 279 -10.23 -22.90 5.38
N GLY A 280 -9.52 -22.88 6.50
CA GLY A 280 -8.08 -22.69 6.59
C GLY A 280 -7.59 -21.24 6.47
N ALA A 281 -8.47 -20.28 6.16
CA ALA A 281 -8.12 -18.86 6.10
C ALA A 281 -7.69 -18.33 7.47
N VAL A 282 -6.64 -17.53 7.50
CA VAL A 282 -6.22 -16.81 8.72
C VAL A 282 -6.63 -15.34 8.60
N LEU A 283 -7.33 -14.84 9.61
CA LEU A 283 -7.87 -13.49 9.66
C LEU A 283 -7.44 -12.78 10.94
N LEU A 284 -7.32 -11.45 10.88
CA LEU A 284 -7.12 -10.61 12.06
C LEU A 284 -8.38 -10.54 12.91
N THR A 285 -8.23 -10.69 14.21
CA THR A 285 -9.27 -10.37 15.21
C THR A 285 -9.49 -8.85 15.28
N ASP A 286 -10.53 -8.38 15.96
CA ASP A 286 -10.78 -6.94 16.15
C ASP A 286 -9.63 -6.24 16.87
N ASP A 287 -9.10 -6.86 17.93
CA ASP A 287 -7.93 -6.34 18.64
C ASP A 287 -6.69 -6.34 17.73
N GLY A 288 -6.53 -7.39 16.92
CA GLY A 288 -5.45 -7.46 15.93
C GLY A 288 -5.55 -6.37 14.86
N ARG A 289 -6.75 -6.11 14.34
CA ARG A 289 -6.99 -5.00 13.41
C ARG A 289 -6.67 -3.65 14.05
N LYS A 290 -7.16 -3.41 15.27
CA LYS A 290 -6.89 -2.18 16.01
C LYS A 290 -5.39 -1.97 16.24
N ALA A 291 -4.68 -2.99 16.69
CA ALA A 291 -3.24 -2.92 16.92
C ALA A 291 -2.47 -2.63 15.62
N PHE A 292 -2.80 -3.35 14.53
CA PHE A 292 -2.15 -3.16 13.23
C PHE A 292 -2.44 -1.78 12.63
N LEU A 293 -3.69 -1.31 12.67
CA LEU A 293 -4.06 0.01 12.16
C LEU A 293 -3.41 1.14 12.94
N THR A 294 -3.22 0.97 14.26
CA THR A 294 -2.46 1.92 15.08
C THR A 294 -0.99 1.97 14.64
N ALA A 295 -0.36 0.81 14.42
CA ALA A 295 1.01 0.74 13.90
C ALA A 295 1.12 1.35 12.48
N TRP A 296 0.15 1.09 11.60
CA TRP A 296 0.06 1.68 10.28
C TRP A 296 0.00 3.21 10.33
N GLN A 297 -0.87 3.75 11.19
CA GLN A 297 -1.02 5.20 11.34
C GLN A 297 0.24 5.85 11.93
N ASN A 298 0.90 5.20 12.88
CA ASN A 298 2.17 5.68 13.41
C ASN A 298 3.25 5.69 12.32
N LYS A 299 3.32 4.63 11.51
CA LYS A 299 4.25 4.56 10.37
C LYS A 299 4.03 5.70 9.37
N LYS A 300 2.79 6.07 9.10
CA LYS A 300 2.47 7.21 8.21
C LYS A 300 3.07 8.53 8.69
N LYS A 301 3.22 8.71 9.99
CA LYS A 301 3.73 9.96 10.61
C LYS A 301 5.27 10.02 10.65
N GLU A 302 5.95 8.89 10.52
CA GLU A 302 7.42 8.87 10.50
C GLU A 302 7.95 9.65 9.28
N GLU A 303 8.97 10.49 9.51
CA GLU A 303 9.60 11.26 8.46
C GLU A 303 10.67 10.47 7.72
N ILE A 304 10.75 10.71 6.42
CA ILE A 304 11.85 10.26 5.56
C ILE A 304 12.33 11.42 4.68
N THR A 305 13.56 11.30 4.18
CA THR A 305 14.02 12.14 3.07
C THR A 305 13.65 11.43 1.77
N HIS A 306 12.80 12.06 0.96
CA HIS A 306 12.38 11.50 -0.33
C HIS A 306 13.58 11.37 -1.28
N PRO A 307 13.84 10.19 -1.87
CA PRO A 307 15.09 9.95 -2.61
C PRO A 307 15.29 10.85 -3.83
N PHE A 308 14.21 11.20 -4.53
CA PHE A 308 14.27 12.06 -5.72
C PHE A 308 14.19 13.55 -5.35
N LEU A 309 13.20 13.94 -4.52
CA LEU A 309 12.97 15.35 -4.16
C LEU A 309 14.02 15.91 -3.20
N LYS A 310 14.72 15.04 -2.44
CA LYS A 310 15.64 15.42 -1.36
C LYS A 310 14.99 16.22 -0.23
N GLU A 311 13.67 16.19 -0.14
CA GLU A 311 12.86 16.84 0.88
C GLU A 311 12.44 15.85 1.96
N LYS A 312 12.34 16.34 3.20
CA LYS A 312 11.74 15.57 4.32
C LYS A 312 10.24 15.58 4.19
N LEU A 313 9.65 14.41 4.26
CA LEU A 313 8.19 14.25 4.25
C LEU A 313 7.78 12.99 5.03
N PRO A 314 6.55 12.95 5.55
CA PRO A 314 6.04 11.76 6.21
C PRO A 314 5.82 10.61 5.22
N TRP A 315 6.02 9.36 5.69
CA TRP A 315 5.77 8.14 4.89
C TRP A 315 4.37 8.13 4.25
N GLY A 316 3.36 8.61 4.96
CA GLY A 316 1.99 8.64 4.43
C GLY A 316 1.79 9.53 3.21
N LEU A 317 2.72 10.44 2.91
CA LEU A 317 2.69 11.27 1.70
C LEU A 317 3.42 10.64 0.52
N VAL A 318 4.21 9.59 0.72
CA VAL A 318 5.00 8.97 -0.35
C VAL A 318 4.13 8.49 -1.51
N PRO A 319 2.99 7.78 -1.30
CA PRO A 319 2.11 7.39 -2.41
C PRO A 319 1.61 8.60 -3.22
N TYR A 320 1.27 9.71 -2.56
CA TYR A 320 0.81 10.93 -3.23
C TYR A 320 1.94 11.59 -4.03
N VAL A 321 3.14 11.69 -3.47
CA VAL A 321 4.30 12.26 -4.16
C VAL A 321 4.65 11.43 -5.40
N GLN A 322 4.67 10.10 -5.27
CA GLN A 322 4.94 9.21 -6.41
C GLN A 322 3.85 9.31 -7.49
N ALA A 323 2.57 9.39 -7.10
CA ALA A 323 1.47 9.64 -8.04
C ALA A 323 1.62 11.00 -8.75
N LEU A 324 2.06 12.05 -8.05
CA LEU A 324 2.32 13.36 -8.62
C LEU A 324 3.49 13.33 -9.61
N LEU A 325 4.58 12.63 -9.28
CA LEU A 325 5.74 12.45 -10.17
C LEU A 325 5.34 11.66 -11.42
N LEU A 326 4.50 10.63 -11.27
CA LEU A 326 3.96 9.87 -12.39
C LEU A 326 3.09 10.74 -13.30
N ALA A 327 2.21 11.57 -12.74
CA ALA A 327 1.40 12.51 -13.51
C ALA A 327 2.26 13.54 -14.27
N ARG A 328 3.36 13.99 -13.68
CA ARG A 328 4.32 14.89 -14.33
C ARG A 328 5.07 14.22 -15.48
N ALA A 329 5.48 12.96 -15.30
CA ALA A 329 6.11 12.19 -16.37
C ALA A 329 5.15 11.95 -17.55
N LEU A 330 3.87 11.62 -17.27
CA LEU A 330 2.85 11.45 -18.30
C LEU A 330 2.51 12.74 -19.05
N ARG A 331 2.67 13.91 -18.42
CA ARG A 331 2.51 15.22 -19.10
C ARG A 331 3.76 15.65 -19.89
N GLY A 332 4.88 14.96 -19.74
CA GLY A 332 6.15 15.36 -20.31
C GLY A 332 6.91 16.44 -19.52
N ASP A 333 6.48 16.76 -18.28
CA ASP A 333 7.19 17.67 -17.38
C ASP A 333 8.47 17.03 -16.79
N LEU A 334 8.57 15.70 -16.86
CA LEU A 334 9.73 14.89 -16.53
C LEU A 334 10.01 13.95 -17.69
N GLU A 335 11.28 13.79 -18.04
CA GLU A 335 11.72 12.88 -19.12
C GLU A 335 11.39 11.42 -18.81
N VAL A 336 11.57 11.01 -17.55
CA VAL A 336 11.32 9.65 -17.05
C VAL A 336 10.66 9.72 -15.69
N TYR A 337 9.77 8.75 -15.40
CA TYR A 337 9.22 8.57 -14.06
C TYR A 337 10.30 8.11 -13.09
N PRO A 338 10.63 8.87 -12.02
CA PRO A 338 11.64 8.49 -11.05
C PRO A 338 11.07 7.51 -10.02
N PRO A 339 11.53 6.23 -9.99
CA PRO A 339 11.11 5.28 -8.99
C PRO A 339 11.51 5.70 -7.57
N PHE A 340 10.79 5.21 -6.59
CA PHE A 340 11.12 5.42 -5.18
C PHE A 340 12.27 4.49 -4.75
N PHE A 341 13.50 4.98 -4.78
CA PHE A 341 14.72 4.25 -4.37
C PHE A 341 15.08 4.53 -2.92
N TRP A 342 14.49 3.78 -2.00
CA TRP A 342 14.79 3.89 -0.57
C TRP A 342 16.14 3.26 -0.22
N LYS A 343 16.90 3.94 0.68
CA LYS A 343 18.21 3.49 1.14
C LYS A 343 18.38 3.61 2.66
#